data_aa148e9db2c30600d4b3302debb6877d
#
_entry.id   aa148e9db2c30600d4b3302debb6877d
#
_cell.length_a   1.000
_cell.length_b   1.000
_cell.length_c   1.000
_cell.angle_alpha   90.00
_cell.angle_beta   90.00
_cell.angle_gamma   90.00
#
_symmetry.space_group_name_H-M   'P 1'
#
loop_
_entity.id
_entity.type
_entity.pdbx_description
1 polymer ?
#
loop_
_entity_poly.entity_id
_entity_poly.type
_entity_poly.pdbx_seq_one_letter_code
_entity_poly.pdbx_strand_id
1 'polypeptide(L)'
;GPITTGLGEVLMWSVEYGAARTNAVAGEPGWQPNGAYLTPNGERLTNRVQRLTWLRTVQDWIIRPQLRTVPNIADVDAIGGFVKKYHVLPNPAALQSFGLTLQDVIAALERNNRSLGAGFVERNGEAALVRVDGRLRGLGDIARVVLKEHNGTPVRIGQVAEVTIGGELRQGSASTDGRETVIGTAMMLTGANSRAVAVDTLEQFNYVTNNLPQDIIARPVLNRSRLVDDTIATVTHNLFYGALLVIVVLFALLGNLRAAFLTALAIPLSMLLAALGMTHYGISGNLMSLGAIDFGTIIDGSVIIVENCLRRLGDKQRELGRVLTTE
;
A
#
# COMPACT_ATOMS: atom_id res chain seq x y z
N GLY A 1 10.99 2.36 -13.84
CA GLY A 1 10.42 1.90 -12.58
C GLY A 1 9.84 0.51 -12.73
N PRO A 2 9.58 -0.22 -11.64
CA PRO A 2 8.95 -1.53 -11.74
C PRO A 2 7.57 -1.42 -12.38
N ILE A 3 7.21 -2.43 -13.19
CA ILE A 3 5.94 -2.44 -13.92
C ILE A 3 4.81 -2.69 -12.91
N THR A 4 3.96 -1.69 -12.69
CA THR A 4 2.73 -1.80 -11.92
C THR A 4 1.53 -1.58 -12.84
N THR A 5 0.37 -2.06 -12.44
CA THR A 5 -0.90 -1.79 -13.13
C THR A 5 -1.84 -1.08 -12.16
N GLY A 6 -2.86 -0.38 -12.64
CA GLY A 6 -3.90 0.20 -11.77
C GLY A 6 -4.63 -0.84 -10.90
N LEU A 7 -4.49 -2.12 -11.21
CA LEU A 7 -4.94 -3.24 -10.37
C LEU A 7 -3.90 -3.64 -9.32
N GLY A 8 -2.72 -3.02 -9.32
CA GLY A 8 -1.60 -3.31 -8.40
C GLY A 8 -1.74 -2.67 -7.03
N GLU A 9 -2.71 -1.82 -6.79
CA GLU A 9 -2.97 -1.20 -5.49
C GLU A 9 -3.45 -2.26 -4.49
N VAL A 10 -2.66 -2.52 -3.46
CA VAL A 10 -2.95 -3.56 -2.44
C VAL A 10 -3.47 -2.98 -1.14
N LEU A 11 -2.99 -1.80 -0.76
CA LEU A 11 -3.38 -1.09 0.45
C LEU A 11 -3.37 0.43 0.19
N MET A 12 -4.44 1.12 0.58
CA MET A 12 -4.48 2.58 0.66
C MET A 12 -4.81 2.99 2.09
N TRP A 13 -4.22 4.09 2.55
CA TRP A 13 -4.45 4.62 3.89
C TRP A 13 -4.47 6.14 3.88
N SER A 14 -5.22 6.73 4.83
CA SER A 14 -5.14 8.15 5.15
C SER A 14 -4.10 8.38 6.24
N VAL A 15 -3.41 9.52 6.19
CA VAL A 15 -2.55 10.03 7.27
C VAL A 15 -3.13 11.35 7.74
N GLU A 16 -3.54 11.40 8.98
CA GLU A 16 -4.29 12.52 9.53
C GLU A 16 -3.90 12.82 10.98
N TYR A 17 -4.31 13.97 11.46
CA TYR A 17 -4.17 14.30 12.88
C TYR A 17 -5.28 13.64 13.69
N GLY A 18 -4.92 13.01 14.77
CA GLY A 18 -5.86 12.58 15.81
C GLY A 18 -6.55 13.77 16.46
N ALA A 19 -7.61 13.48 17.23
CA ALA A 19 -8.28 14.49 18.03
C ALA A 19 -7.28 15.16 19.00
N ALA A 20 -7.39 16.49 19.16
CA ALA A 20 -6.60 17.19 20.15
C ALA A 20 -6.90 16.62 21.55
N ARG A 21 -5.86 16.26 22.28
CA ARG A 21 -6.00 15.71 23.64
C ARG A 21 -6.41 16.81 24.61
N THR A 22 -7.32 16.49 25.51
CA THR A 22 -7.72 17.38 26.61
C THR A 22 -6.56 17.68 27.57
N ASN A 23 -5.56 16.80 27.64
CA ASN A 23 -4.38 16.90 28.52
C ASN A 23 -3.10 17.17 27.73
N ALA A 24 -3.14 18.05 26.73
CA ALA A 24 -1.95 18.44 25.98
C ALA A 24 -0.95 19.17 26.90
N VAL A 25 0.27 18.68 26.95
CA VAL A 25 1.35 19.26 27.76
C VAL A 25 2.14 20.24 26.90
N ALA A 26 2.29 21.47 27.39
CA ALA A 26 3.05 22.47 26.66
C ALA A 26 4.53 22.09 26.56
N GLY A 27 5.07 22.11 25.32
CA GLY A 27 6.48 21.79 25.04
C GLY A 27 6.77 20.33 24.72
N GLU A 28 5.81 19.41 24.88
CA GLU A 28 5.92 18.04 24.41
C GLU A 28 5.46 17.92 22.95
N PRO A 29 6.03 16.97 22.16
CA PRO A 29 5.55 16.71 20.80
C PRO A 29 4.04 16.38 20.77
N GLY A 30 3.34 16.88 19.76
CA GLY A 30 1.89 16.68 19.61
C GLY A 30 1.12 17.98 19.68
N TRP A 31 -0.21 17.88 19.88
CA TRP A 31 -1.07 19.05 20.01
C TRP A 31 -0.72 19.87 21.25
N GLN A 32 -0.62 21.18 21.06
CA GLN A 32 -0.39 22.14 22.13
C GLN A 32 -1.70 22.75 22.63
N PRO A 33 -1.78 23.23 23.89
CA PRO A 33 -3.00 23.88 24.43
C PRO A 33 -3.51 25.06 23.60
N ASN A 34 -2.63 25.71 22.85
CA ASN A 34 -2.96 26.87 21.99
C ASN A 34 -3.38 26.47 20.55
N GLY A 35 -3.61 25.17 20.26
CA GLY A 35 -4.02 24.68 18.95
C GLY A 35 -2.90 24.57 17.91
N ALA A 36 -1.65 24.87 18.25
CA ALA A 36 -0.50 24.56 17.41
C ALA A 36 -0.12 23.07 17.55
N TYR A 37 0.61 22.53 16.59
CA TYR A 37 1.20 21.20 16.67
C TYR A 37 2.72 21.33 16.79
N LEU A 38 3.32 20.63 17.75
CA LEU A 38 4.78 20.57 17.92
C LEU A 38 5.29 19.24 17.37
N THR A 39 6.20 19.30 16.40
CA THR A 39 6.82 18.09 15.86
C THR A 39 7.87 17.53 16.81
N PRO A 40 8.27 16.25 16.69
CA PRO A 40 9.35 15.67 17.46
C PRO A 40 10.69 16.44 17.34
N ASN A 41 10.88 17.15 16.24
CA ASN A 41 12.08 17.97 15.97
C ASN A 41 11.97 19.40 16.51
N GLY A 42 10.90 19.74 17.25
CA GLY A 42 10.70 21.06 17.84
C GLY A 42 10.12 22.13 16.88
N GLU A 43 9.71 21.77 15.65
CA GLU A 43 9.04 22.69 14.74
C GLU A 43 7.59 22.94 15.19
N ARG A 44 7.22 24.21 15.35
CA ARG A 44 5.87 24.61 15.73
C ARG A 44 5.01 24.90 14.51
N LEU A 45 3.98 24.11 14.29
CA LEU A 45 3.10 24.21 13.14
C LEU A 45 1.80 24.94 13.53
N THR A 46 1.62 26.15 13.02
CA THR A 46 0.49 27.02 13.39
C THR A 46 -0.57 27.10 12.31
N ASN A 47 -0.18 26.96 11.04
CA ASN A 47 -1.09 27.11 9.92
C ASN A 47 -1.38 25.77 9.22
N ARG A 48 -2.42 25.75 8.38
CA ARG A 48 -2.87 24.55 7.64
C ARG A 48 -1.81 24.00 6.71
N VAL A 49 -1.08 24.86 5.99
CA VAL A 49 -0.06 24.42 5.03
C VAL A 49 1.07 23.71 5.75
N GLN A 50 1.57 24.26 6.85
CA GLN A 50 2.62 23.62 7.65
C GLN A 50 2.17 22.26 8.18
N ARG A 51 0.93 22.16 8.68
CA ARG A 51 0.37 20.89 9.18
C ARG A 51 0.24 19.84 8.07
N LEU A 52 -0.26 20.20 6.90
CA LEU A 52 -0.33 19.30 5.74
C LEU A 52 1.05 18.90 5.21
N THR A 53 2.01 19.82 5.28
CA THR A 53 3.43 19.53 4.95
C THR A 53 4.01 18.49 5.91
N TRP A 54 3.66 18.57 7.20
CA TRP A 54 4.13 17.58 8.18
C TRP A 54 3.50 16.21 7.95
N LEU A 55 2.18 16.12 7.70
CA LEU A 55 1.54 14.84 7.35
C LEU A 55 2.20 14.20 6.12
N ARG A 56 2.52 15.01 5.11
CA ARG A 56 3.25 14.53 3.93
C ARG A 56 4.67 14.08 4.27
N THR A 57 5.34 14.77 5.16
CA THR A 57 6.67 14.38 5.65
C THR A 57 6.62 13.03 6.40
N VAL A 58 5.63 12.81 7.25
CA VAL A 58 5.43 11.53 7.94
C VAL A 58 5.17 10.41 6.93
N GLN A 59 4.32 10.64 5.94
CA GLN A 59 4.04 9.67 4.88
C GLN A 59 5.32 9.32 4.09
N ASP A 60 6.05 10.32 3.61
CA ASP A 60 7.18 10.11 2.68
C ASP A 60 8.45 9.61 3.37
N TRP A 61 8.68 9.97 4.65
CA TRP A 61 9.94 9.69 5.35
C TRP A 61 9.83 8.68 6.49
N ILE A 62 8.62 8.39 6.99
CA ILE A 62 8.40 7.40 8.04
C ILE A 62 7.66 6.19 7.48
N ILE A 63 6.47 6.38 6.88
CA ILE A 63 5.63 5.26 6.44
C ILE A 63 6.19 4.62 5.15
N ARG A 64 6.41 5.41 4.12
CA ARG A 64 6.87 4.93 2.80
C ARG A 64 8.12 4.05 2.86
N PRO A 65 9.23 4.44 3.54
CA PRO A 65 10.44 3.61 3.57
C PRO A 65 10.21 2.25 4.21
N GLN A 66 9.39 2.19 5.24
CA GLN A 66 9.08 0.95 5.97
C GLN A 66 8.22 0.00 5.12
N LEU A 67 7.23 0.52 4.41
CA LEU A 67 6.38 -0.31 3.56
C LEU A 67 7.08 -0.77 2.28
N ARG A 68 8.06 -0.02 1.79
CA ARG A 68 8.89 -0.45 0.65
C ARG A 68 9.81 -1.63 0.96
N THR A 69 9.99 -2.00 2.22
CA THR A 69 10.75 -3.20 2.62
C THR A 69 9.93 -4.48 2.47
N VAL A 70 8.61 -4.38 2.33
CA VAL A 70 7.74 -5.55 2.15
C VAL A 70 8.04 -6.21 0.79
N PRO A 71 8.25 -7.52 0.74
CA PRO A 71 8.51 -8.24 -0.51
C PRO A 71 7.39 -8.02 -1.54
N ASN A 72 7.76 -7.89 -2.81
CA ASN A 72 6.85 -7.68 -3.94
C ASN A 72 6.08 -6.36 -3.94
N ILE A 73 6.40 -5.40 -3.08
CA ILE A 73 5.97 -4.01 -3.25
C ILE A 73 6.84 -3.36 -4.32
N ALA A 74 6.18 -2.80 -5.33
CA ALA A 74 6.81 -2.08 -6.43
C ALA A 74 7.19 -0.66 -6.01
N ASP A 75 6.24 0.05 -5.44
CA ASP A 75 6.43 1.39 -4.87
C ASP A 75 5.31 1.73 -3.89
N VAL A 76 5.52 2.82 -3.17
CA VAL A 76 4.54 3.44 -2.28
C VAL A 76 4.40 4.91 -2.68
N ASP A 77 3.25 5.27 -3.21
CA ASP A 77 2.96 6.64 -3.61
C ASP A 77 2.16 7.41 -2.56
N ALA A 78 2.12 8.73 -2.72
CA ALA A 78 1.36 9.59 -1.85
C ALA A 78 0.70 10.73 -2.62
N ILE A 79 -0.56 11.02 -2.27
CA ILE A 79 -1.35 12.13 -2.82
C ILE A 79 -1.81 13.01 -1.66
N GLY A 80 -1.87 14.32 -1.91
CA GLY A 80 -2.25 15.31 -0.90
C GLY A 80 -1.09 15.83 -0.07
N GLY A 81 -1.39 16.78 0.79
CA GLY A 81 -0.39 17.52 1.55
C GLY A 81 0.53 18.36 0.65
N PHE A 82 1.63 18.82 1.23
CA PHE A 82 2.68 19.57 0.51
C PHE A 82 4.03 18.92 0.77
N VAL A 83 4.81 18.68 -0.27
CA VAL A 83 6.20 18.25 -0.12
C VAL A 83 7.02 19.41 0.44
N LYS A 84 7.71 19.18 1.55
CA LYS A 84 8.55 20.19 2.21
C LYS A 84 9.72 20.59 1.30
N LYS A 85 9.83 21.89 1.01
CA LYS A 85 10.92 22.47 0.22
C LYS A 85 11.52 23.66 0.94
N TYR A 86 12.80 23.92 0.69
CA TYR A 86 13.43 25.18 1.04
C TYR A 86 13.19 26.15 -0.11
N HIS A 87 12.60 27.30 0.21
CA HIS A 87 12.38 28.38 -0.74
C HIS A 87 13.44 29.45 -0.54
N VAL A 88 14.12 29.81 -1.61
CA VAL A 88 15.00 30.98 -1.68
C VAL A 88 14.27 32.01 -2.52
N LEU A 89 13.81 33.07 -1.89
CA LEU A 89 13.00 34.14 -2.50
C LEU A 89 13.88 35.36 -2.72
N PRO A 90 14.52 35.54 -3.90
CA PRO A 90 15.41 36.64 -4.15
C PRO A 90 14.67 37.99 -4.20
N ASN A 91 15.27 39.01 -3.62
CA ASN A 91 14.82 40.40 -3.78
C ASN A 91 15.50 41.01 -4.99
N PRO A 92 14.75 41.38 -6.06
CA PRO A 92 15.34 41.92 -7.28
C PRO A 92 16.15 43.19 -7.07
N ALA A 93 15.70 44.11 -6.19
CA ALA A 93 16.40 45.34 -5.89
C ALA A 93 17.73 45.08 -5.17
N ALA A 94 17.75 44.12 -4.23
CA ALA A 94 18.98 43.71 -3.56
C ALA A 94 19.96 43.03 -4.52
N LEU A 95 19.48 42.15 -5.42
CA LEU A 95 20.32 41.56 -6.45
C LEU A 95 20.98 42.63 -7.33
N GLN A 96 20.18 43.59 -7.79
CA GLN A 96 20.68 44.69 -8.64
C GLN A 96 21.72 45.56 -7.93
N SER A 97 21.53 45.88 -6.65
CA SER A 97 22.47 46.68 -5.87
C SER A 97 23.86 46.06 -5.71
N PHE A 98 23.93 44.71 -5.71
CA PHE A 98 25.18 43.96 -5.66
C PHE A 98 25.69 43.53 -7.06
N GLY A 99 25.01 43.90 -8.14
CA GLY A 99 25.35 43.49 -9.51
C GLY A 99 25.27 41.95 -9.69
N LEU A 100 24.24 41.34 -9.08
CA LEU A 100 23.97 39.92 -9.13
C LEU A 100 22.73 39.59 -9.95
N THR A 101 22.72 38.43 -10.57
CA THR A 101 21.61 37.88 -11.32
C THR A 101 20.98 36.70 -10.58
N LEU A 102 19.77 36.28 -10.96
CA LEU A 102 19.16 35.05 -10.46
C LEU A 102 20.02 33.81 -10.76
N GLN A 103 20.69 33.83 -11.93
CA GLN A 103 21.58 32.74 -12.34
C GLN A 103 22.80 32.60 -11.41
N ASP A 104 23.30 33.69 -10.84
CA ASP A 104 24.40 33.66 -9.87
C ASP A 104 23.95 32.96 -8.57
N VAL A 105 22.70 33.18 -8.14
CA VAL A 105 22.13 32.53 -6.98
C VAL A 105 21.98 31.02 -7.23
N ILE A 106 21.43 30.61 -8.38
CA ILE A 106 21.26 29.23 -8.77
C ILE A 106 22.61 28.50 -8.81
N ALA A 107 23.58 29.09 -9.54
CA ALA A 107 24.92 28.51 -9.67
C ALA A 107 25.66 28.41 -8.33
N ALA A 108 25.45 29.34 -7.42
CA ALA A 108 26.03 29.27 -6.08
C ALA A 108 25.42 28.18 -5.24
N LEU A 109 24.09 28.00 -5.28
CA LEU A 109 23.40 26.89 -4.59
C LEU A 109 23.85 25.53 -5.11
N GLU A 110 23.94 25.34 -6.42
CA GLU A 110 24.41 24.11 -7.04
C GLU A 110 25.84 23.75 -6.64
N ARG A 111 26.74 24.74 -6.62
CA ARG A 111 28.15 24.55 -6.22
C ARG A 111 28.28 24.17 -4.75
N ASN A 112 27.47 24.77 -3.89
CA ASN A 112 27.57 24.60 -2.44
C ASN A 112 26.69 23.47 -1.88
N ASN A 113 25.93 22.74 -2.72
CA ASN A 113 25.10 21.62 -2.31
C ASN A 113 25.61 20.29 -2.90
N ARG A 114 26.90 20.03 -2.77
CA ARG A 114 27.57 18.84 -3.31
C ARG A 114 28.41 18.17 -2.24
N SER A 115 28.30 16.85 -2.16
CA SER A 115 29.28 16.03 -1.44
C SER A 115 30.32 15.52 -2.44
N LEU A 116 31.59 15.76 -2.15
CA LEU A 116 32.70 15.37 -3.01
C LEU A 116 33.59 14.37 -2.24
N GLY A 117 33.94 13.27 -2.91
CA GLY A 117 35.05 12.42 -2.45
C GLY A 117 36.38 13.08 -2.82
N ALA A 118 37.21 13.37 -1.85
CA ALA A 118 38.52 14.01 -2.04
C ALA A 118 39.69 13.01 -2.12
N GLY A 119 39.39 11.71 -2.35
CA GLY A 119 40.40 10.66 -2.39
C GLY A 119 40.61 10.00 -1.01
N PHE A 120 41.78 9.46 -0.79
CA PHE A 120 42.16 8.80 0.46
C PHE A 120 43.54 9.28 0.91
N VAL A 121 43.76 9.23 2.24
CA VAL A 121 45.04 9.52 2.84
C VAL A 121 45.55 8.21 3.43
N GLU A 122 46.73 7.76 2.98
CA GLU A 122 47.45 6.64 3.60
C GLU A 122 48.21 7.11 4.86
N ARG A 123 47.92 6.45 5.97
CA ARG A 123 48.64 6.66 7.21
C ARG A 123 48.84 5.33 7.92
N ASN A 124 50.09 4.97 8.23
CA ASN A 124 50.46 3.74 8.93
C ASN A 124 49.91 2.44 8.30
N GLY A 125 49.81 2.37 6.97
CA GLY A 125 49.25 1.18 6.25
C GLY A 125 47.74 1.11 6.21
N GLU A 126 47.03 2.13 6.71
CA GLU A 126 45.56 2.26 6.61
C GLU A 126 45.20 3.38 5.63
N ALA A 127 44.21 3.13 4.79
CA ALA A 127 43.66 4.13 3.85
C ALA A 127 42.43 4.77 4.45
N ALA A 128 42.50 6.03 4.84
CA ALA A 128 41.39 6.83 5.33
C ALA A 128 40.71 7.58 4.15
N LEU A 129 39.44 7.30 3.88
CA LEU A 129 38.66 7.99 2.84
C LEU A 129 38.38 9.43 3.28
N VAL A 130 38.82 10.41 2.47
CA VAL A 130 38.52 11.82 2.71
C VAL A 130 37.25 12.20 1.93
N ARG A 131 36.22 12.62 2.65
CA ARG A 131 34.95 13.08 2.09
C ARG A 131 34.64 14.50 2.57
N VAL A 132 34.35 15.39 1.65
CA VAL A 132 33.81 16.71 1.97
C VAL A 132 32.29 16.65 1.89
N ASP A 133 31.62 16.78 3.04
CA ASP A 133 30.18 16.89 3.12
C ASP A 133 29.75 18.34 2.97
N GLY A 134 29.48 18.76 1.73
CA GLY A 134 29.04 20.11 1.37
C GLY A 134 27.52 20.25 1.21
N ARG A 135 26.73 19.30 1.75
CA ARG A 135 25.26 19.40 1.65
C ARG A 135 24.72 20.48 2.58
N LEU A 136 23.83 21.29 2.04
CA LEU A 136 23.08 22.27 2.83
C LEU A 136 22.00 21.55 3.64
N ARG A 137 22.05 21.69 4.98
CA ARG A 137 21.18 20.94 5.89
C ARG A 137 20.00 21.74 6.44
N GLY A 138 20.04 23.07 6.33
CA GLY A 138 19.00 23.92 6.88
C GLY A 138 19.03 25.34 6.36
N LEU A 139 18.07 26.14 6.81
CA LEU A 139 17.90 27.54 6.41
C LEU A 139 19.18 28.36 6.62
N GLY A 140 19.84 28.17 7.77
CA GLY A 140 21.07 28.89 8.10
C GLY A 140 22.24 28.57 7.16
N ASP A 141 22.35 27.31 6.71
CA ASP A 141 23.40 26.93 5.77
C ASP A 141 23.14 27.57 4.39
N ILE A 142 21.89 27.54 3.94
CA ILE A 142 21.48 28.16 2.68
C ILE A 142 21.73 29.67 2.74
N ALA A 143 21.32 30.33 3.81
CA ALA A 143 21.50 31.77 3.98
C ALA A 143 22.99 32.19 4.02
N ARG A 144 23.89 31.31 4.48
CA ARG A 144 25.33 31.57 4.54
C ARG A 144 26.09 31.34 3.23
N VAL A 145 25.46 30.73 2.22
CA VAL A 145 26.12 30.50 0.93
C VAL A 145 26.59 31.82 0.34
N VAL A 146 27.86 31.87 -0.05
CA VAL A 146 28.49 33.05 -0.66
C VAL A 146 28.19 33.04 -2.16
N LEU A 147 27.66 34.17 -2.65
CA LEU A 147 27.34 34.40 -4.06
C LEU A 147 28.55 34.95 -4.81
N LYS A 148 29.10 36.06 -4.31
CA LYS A 148 30.20 36.80 -4.91
C LYS A 148 30.91 37.63 -3.83
N GLU A 149 32.13 38.04 -4.11
CA GLU A 149 32.82 39.05 -3.36
C GLU A 149 32.52 40.43 -3.93
N HIS A 150 32.21 41.40 -3.10
CA HIS A 150 32.00 42.79 -3.44
C HIS A 150 32.83 43.66 -2.51
N ASN A 151 33.82 44.36 -3.05
CA ASN A 151 34.76 45.22 -2.30
C ASN A 151 35.44 44.52 -1.12
N GLY A 152 35.96 43.32 -1.32
CA GLY A 152 36.62 42.53 -0.28
C GLY A 152 35.66 41.86 0.73
N THR A 153 34.33 42.03 0.60
CA THR A 153 33.33 41.48 1.50
C THR A 153 32.47 40.42 0.81
N PRO A 154 32.31 39.23 1.37
CA PRO A 154 31.48 38.21 0.76
C PRO A 154 29.99 38.54 0.87
N VAL A 155 29.29 38.61 -0.28
CA VAL A 155 27.85 38.76 -0.36
C VAL A 155 27.22 37.36 -0.24
N ARG A 156 26.29 37.19 0.69
CA ARG A 156 25.63 35.92 1.02
C ARG A 156 24.17 35.94 0.57
N ILE A 157 23.60 34.74 0.36
CA ILE A 157 22.20 34.57 -0.03
C ILE A 157 21.27 35.31 0.94
N GLY A 158 21.46 35.21 2.26
CA GLY A 158 20.60 35.88 3.23
C GLY A 158 20.59 37.39 3.20
N GLN A 159 21.51 38.05 2.41
CA GLN A 159 21.51 39.48 2.21
C GLN A 159 20.67 39.90 0.99
N VAL A 160 20.46 39.02 0.04
CA VAL A 160 19.74 39.29 -1.23
C VAL A 160 18.49 38.46 -1.43
N ALA A 161 18.22 37.48 -0.52
CA ALA A 161 17.07 36.61 -0.59
C ALA A 161 16.56 36.23 0.81
N GLU A 162 15.28 36.07 0.93
CA GLU A 162 14.65 35.43 2.09
C GLU A 162 14.71 33.92 1.90
N VAL A 163 15.18 33.21 2.94
CA VAL A 163 15.24 31.74 2.96
C VAL A 163 14.21 31.22 3.93
N THR A 164 13.23 30.48 3.43
CA THR A 164 12.10 29.99 4.22
C THR A 164 11.77 28.53 3.89
N ILE A 165 10.96 27.89 4.73
CA ILE A 165 10.38 26.58 4.45
C ILE A 165 9.00 26.77 3.87
N GLY A 166 8.77 26.18 2.70
CA GLY A 166 7.48 26.19 2.03
C GLY A 166 7.08 24.81 1.53
N GLY A 167 5.91 24.76 0.92
CA GLY A 167 5.41 23.58 0.22
C GLY A 167 5.69 23.67 -1.27
N GLU A 168 6.04 22.56 -1.88
CA GLU A 168 6.08 22.46 -3.34
C GLU A 168 4.69 22.73 -3.92
N LEU A 169 4.65 23.25 -5.15
CA LEU A 169 3.41 23.39 -5.89
C LEU A 169 2.76 22.01 -6.03
N ARG A 170 1.60 21.82 -5.41
CA ARG A 170 0.94 20.52 -5.42
C ARG A 170 0.11 20.32 -6.69
N GLN A 171 0.11 19.09 -7.21
CA GLN A 171 -0.65 18.71 -8.40
C GLN A 171 -2.01 18.07 -8.04
N GLY A 172 -2.24 17.75 -6.76
CA GLY A 172 -3.46 17.11 -6.29
C GLY A 172 -3.71 17.31 -4.80
N SER A 173 -4.90 17.00 -4.38
CA SER A 173 -5.31 16.97 -2.97
C SER A 173 -6.09 15.70 -2.67
N ALA A 174 -6.07 15.30 -1.40
CA ALA A 174 -6.87 14.18 -0.91
C ALA A 174 -7.67 14.64 0.31
N SER A 175 -8.83 14.03 0.51
CA SER A 175 -9.67 14.31 1.67
C SER A 175 -10.29 13.03 2.21
N THR A 176 -10.47 12.98 3.52
CA THR A 176 -11.19 11.93 4.24
C THR A 176 -12.18 12.61 5.18
N ASP A 177 -13.46 12.19 5.14
CA ASP A 177 -14.53 12.76 5.95
C ASP A 177 -14.64 14.30 5.87
N GLY A 178 -14.45 14.86 4.66
CA GLY A 178 -14.51 16.30 4.40
C GLY A 178 -13.29 17.10 4.89
N ARG A 179 -12.27 16.46 5.42
CA ARG A 179 -11.01 17.09 5.86
C ARG A 179 -9.88 16.74 4.91
N GLU A 180 -9.07 17.75 4.60
CA GLU A 180 -7.89 17.51 3.77
C GLU A 180 -6.85 16.69 4.54
N THR A 181 -6.34 15.64 3.87
CA THR A 181 -5.42 14.66 4.43
C THR A 181 -4.34 14.28 3.40
N VAL A 182 -3.48 13.35 3.76
CA VAL A 182 -2.54 12.68 2.85
C VAL A 182 -3.00 11.24 2.70
N ILE A 183 -3.09 10.76 1.45
CA ILE A 183 -3.36 9.37 1.14
C ILE A 183 -2.07 8.72 0.67
N GLY A 184 -1.69 7.63 1.30
CA GLY A 184 -0.63 6.73 0.84
C GLY A 184 -1.22 5.53 0.13
N THR A 185 -0.52 5.03 -0.90
CA THR A 185 -0.94 3.87 -1.69
C THR A 185 0.25 2.94 -1.90
N ALA A 186 0.14 1.69 -1.47
CA ALA A 186 1.11 0.65 -1.75
C ALA A 186 0.73 -0.11 -3.03
N MET A 187 1.68 -0.24 -3.94
CA MET A 187 1.51 -0.92 -5.22
C MET A 187 2.39 -2.15 -5.29
N MET A 188 1.81 -3.28 -5.70
CA MET A 188 2.56 -4.52 -5.87
C MET A 188 3.20 -4.65 -7.26
N LEU A 189 4.20 -5.52 -7.37
CA LEU A 189 4.80 -5.95 -8.63
C LEU A 189 3.81 -6.78 -9.46
N THR A 190 3.83 -6.59 -10.77
CA THR A 190 3.04 -7.39 -11.71
C THR A 190 3.41 -8.87 -11.59
N GLY A 191 2.40 -9.73 -11.49
CA GLY A 191 2.58 -11.18 -11.36
C GLY A 191 2.72 -11.69 -9.92
N ALA A 192 2.83 -10.81 -8.93
CA ALA A 192 2.84 -11.23 -7.52
C ALA A 192 1.43 -11.65 -7.05
N ASN A 193 1.38 -12.44 -5.98
CA ASN A 193 0.12 -12.83 -5.35
C ASN A 193 -0.44 -11.65 -4.53
N SER A 194 -1.50 -11.02 -5.06
CA SER A 194 -2.08 -9.81 -4.48
C SER A 194 -2.59 -10.00 -3.04
N ARG A 195 -3.11 -11.19 -2.69
CA ARG A 195 -3.59 -11.48 -1.35
C ARG A 195 -2.43 -11.57 -0.34
N ALA A 196 -1.38 -12.31 -0.70
CA ALA A 196 -0.20 -12.43 0.16
C ALA A 196 0.46 -11.06 0.38
N VAL A 197 0.73 -10.32 -0.70
CA VAL A 197 1.32 -8.98 -0.60
C VAL A 197 0.46 -8.01 0.21
N ALA A 198 -0.87 -8.07 0.08
CA ALA A 198 -1.77 -7.21 0.85
C ALA A 198 -1.77 -7.55 2.34
N VAL A 199 -1.70 -8.84 2.71
CA VAL A 199 -1.60 -9.29 4.11
C VAL A 199 -0.28 -8.83 4.72
N ASP A 200 0.85 -9.11 4.06
CA ASP A 200 2.18 -8.73 4.53
C ASP A 200 2.31 -7.19 4.66
N THR A 201 1.74 -6.45 3.67
CA THR A 201 1.71 -4.98 3.71
C THR A 201 0.88 -4.44 4.86
N LEU A 202 -0.27 -5.05 5.15
CA LEU A 202 -1.12 -4.65 6.28
C LEU A 202 -0.44 -4.92 7.63
N GLU A 203 0.24 -6.06 7.78
CA GLU A 203 1.00 -6.38 8.98
C GLU A 203 2.10 -5.34 9.23
N GLN A 204 2.91 -5.05 8.22
CA GLN A 204 3.94 -4.03 8.31
C GLN A 204 3.35 -2.63 8.54
N PHE A 205 2.22 -2.31 7.92
CA PHE A 205 1.51 -1.06 8.14
C PHE A 205 1.08 -0.91 9.61
N ASN A 206 0.50 -1.94 10.21
CA ASN A 206 0.10 -1.93 11.60
C ASN A 206 1.30 -1.74 12.55
N TYR A 207 2.45 -2.37 12.24
CA TYR A 207 3.69 -2.16 12.98
C TYR A 207 4.14 -0.69 12.90
N VAL A 208 4.13 -0.10 11.72
CA VAL A 208 4.54 1.29 11.49
C VAL A 208 3.60 2.27 12.19
N THR A 209 2.27 2.03 12.11
CA THR A 209 1.27 2.94 12.70
C THR A 209 1.35 3.02 14.22
N ASN A 210 1.78 1.96 14.88
CA ASN A 210 2.01 1.95 16.33
C ASN A 210 3.20 2.82 16.76
N ASN A 211 4.09 3.18 15.82
CA ASN A 211 5.31 3.94 16.07
C ASN A 211 5.28 5.33 15.41
N LEU A 212 4.12 5.81 14.99
CA LEU A 212 3.98 7.16 14.42
C LEU A 212 4.19 8.25 15.48
N PRO A 213 4.58 9.46 15.04
CA PRO A 213 4.65 10.62 15.93
C PRO A 213 3.33 10.84 16.66
N GLN A 214 3.43 11.36 17.88
CA GLN A 214 2.27 11.58 18.75
C GLN A 214 1.17 12.38 18.04
N ASP A 215 -0.08 11.96 18.24
CA ASP A 215 -1.29 12.56 17.64
C ASP A 215 -1.34 12.51 16.10
N ILE A 216 -0.50 11.72 15.47
CA ILE A 216 -0.62 11.33 14.06
C ILE A 216 -1.21 9.92 14.01
N ILE A 217 -2.23 9.75 13.18
CA ILE A 217 -2.88 8.47 12.95
C ILE A 217 -2.85 8.15 11.46
N ALA A 218 -2.69 6.88 11.14
CA ALA A 218 -2.89 6.38 9.80
C ALA A 218 -3.95 5.27 9.83
N ARG A 219 -4.90 5.32 8.88
CA ARG A 219 -6.02 4.38 8.82
C ARG A 219 -6.12 3.77 7.43
N PRO A 220 -6.25 2.44 7.31
CA PRO A 220 -6.50 1.82 6.01
C PRO A 220 -7.86 2.26 5.47
N VAL A 221 -7.87 2.77 4.24
CA VAL A 221 -9.08 3.18 3.49
C VAL A 221 -9.49 2.09 2.51
N LEU A 222 -8.51 1.47 1.85
CA LEU A 222 -8.70 0.34 0.97
C LEU A 222 -7.79 -0.79 1.40
N ASN A 223 -8.35 -1.98 1.61
CA ASN A 223 -7.60 -3.20 1.87
C ASN A 223 -8.05 -4.29 0.90
N ARG A 224 -7.17 -4.65 -0.02
CA ARG A 224 -7.49 -5.63 -1.05
C ARG A 224 -7.61 -7.05 -0.51
N SER A 225 -6.87 -7.41 0.53
CA SER A 225 -7.00 -8.74 1.13
C SER A 225 -8.41 -8.97 1.66
N ARG A 226 -9.00 -7.97 2.31
CA ARG A 226 -10.37 -8.04 2.82
C ARG A 226 -11.39 -8.24 1.72
N LEU A 227 -11.25 -7.50 0.61
CA LEU A 227 -12.13 -7.68 -0.56
C LEU A 227 -12.05 -9.11 -1.13
N VAL A 228 -10.84 -9.65 -1.22
CA VAL A 228 -10.63 -11.03 -1.69
C VAL A 228 -11.22 -12.03 -0.70
N ASP A 229 -10.99 -11.86 0.60
CA ASP A 229 -11.51 -12.76 1.64
C ASP A 229 -13.05 -12.74 1.70
N ASP A 230 -13.68 -11.57 1.66
CA ASP A 230 -15.14 -11.41 1.61
C ASP A 230 -15.74 -12.09 0.36
N THR A 231 -15.03 -11.99 -0.76
CA THR A 231 -15.43 -12.64 -1.99
C THR A 231 -15.32 -14.16 -1.92
N ILE A 232 -14.19 -14.68 -1.44
CA ILE A 232 -13.99 -16.12 -1.24
C ILE A 232 -15.05 -16.67 -0.28
N ALA A 233 -15.32 -15.97 0.81
CA ALA A 233 -16.36 -16.35 1.76
C ALA A 233 -17.73 -16.42 1.09
N THR A 234 -18.11 -15.40 0.31
CA THR A 234 -19.38 -15.36 -0.42
C THR A 234 -19.52 -16.52 -1.40
N VAL A 235 -18.47 -16.75 -2.21
CA VAL A 235 -18.46 -17.88 -3.16
C VAL A 235 -18.58 -19.22 -2.43
N THR A 236 -17.80 -19.42 -1.37
CA THR A 236 -17.83 -20.64 -0.58
C THR A 236 -19.21 -20.90 0.02
N HIS A 237 -19.87 -19.88 0.59
CA HIS A 237 -21.22 -19.98 1.11
C HIS A 237 -22.22 -20.35 0.02
N ASN A 238 -22.19 -19.68 -1.12
CA ASN A 238 -23.10 -19.94 -2.24
C ASN A 238 -22.90 -21.36 -2.80
N LEU A 239 -21.66 -21.80 -2.95
CA LEU A 239 -21.33 -23.15 -3.37
C LEU A 239 -21.84 -24.20 -2.38
N PHE A 240 -21.65 -23.96 -1.08
CA PHE A 240 -22.12 -24.88 -0.03
C PHE A 240 -23.66 -25.01 -0.02
N TYR A 241 -24.38 -23.89 -0.05
CA TYR A 241 -25.83 -23.91 -0.06
C TYR A 241 -26.39 -24.49 -1.36
N GLY A 242 -25.77 -24.20 -2.50
CA GLY A 242 -26.12 -24.79 -3.79
C GLY A 242 -25.94 -26.32 -3.78
N ALA A 243 -24.79 -26.79 -3.30
CA ALA A 243 -24.52 -28.21 -3.15
C ALA A 243 -25.51 -28.89 -2.18
N LEU A 244 -25.79 -28.27 -1.03
CA LEU A 244 -26.75 -28.79 -0.06
C LEU A 244 -28.17 -28.94 -0.66
N LEU A 245 -28.62 -27.89 -1.38
CA LEU A 245 -29.93 -27.92 -2.06
C LEU A 245 -30.01 -29.07 -3.06
N VAL A 246 -28.99 -29.23 -3.89
CA VAL A 246 -28.94 -30.30 -4.89
C VAL A 246 -28.93 -31.67 -4.21
N ILE A 247 -28.16 -31.86 -3.11
CA ILE A 247 -28.14 -33.09 -2.35
C ILE A 247 -29.54 -33.42 -1.82
N VAL A 248 -30.25 -32.44 -1.24
CA VAL A 248 -31.62 -32.63 -0.73
C VAL A 248 -32.56 -33.05 -1.85
N VAL A 249 -32.50 -32.40 -3.01
CA VAL A 249 -33.32 -32.75 -4.18
C VAL A 249 -33.01 -34.16 -4.71
N LEU A 250 -31.74 -34.54 -4.76
CA LEU A 250 -31.30 -35.88 -5.16
C LEU A 250 -31.83 -36.96 -4.18
N PHE A 251 -31.80 -36.72 -2.89
CA PHE A 251 -32.38 -37.64 -1.89
C PHE A 251 -33.90 -37.83 -2.07
N ALA A 252 -34.60 -36.72 -2.39
CA ALA A 252 -36.04 -36.74 -2.61
C ALA A 252 -36.43 -37.51 -3.90
N LEU A 253 -35.65 -37.29 -4.99
CA LEU A 253 -35.97 -37.89 -6.31
C LEU A 253 -35.53 -39.34 -6.44
N LEU A 254 -34.35 -39.70 -5.98
CA LEU A 254 -33.81 -41.06 -6.15
C LEU A 254 -34.43 -42.12 -5.22
N GLY A 255 -35.08 -41.71 -4.13
CA GLY A 255 -35.73 -42.63 -3.17
C GLY A 255 -34.81 -43.69 -2.55
N ASN A 256 -33.50 -43.64 -2.84
CA ASN A 256 -32.49 -44.57 -2.38
C ASN A 256 -31.30 -43.80 -1.77
N LEU A 257 -31.18 -43.86 -0.44
CA LEU A 257 -30.16 -43.16 0.31
C LEU A 257 -28.72 -43.48 -0.13
N ARG A 258 -28.44 -44.74 -0.51
CA ARG A 258 -27.10 -45.15 -0.94
C ARG A 258 -26.75 -44.57 -2.30
N ALA A 259 -27.68 -44.58 -3.23
CA ALA A 259 -27.50 -44.02 -4.56
C ALA A 259 -27.35 -42.48 -4.49
N ALA A 260 -28.20 -41.83 -3.73
CA ALA A 260 -28.12 -40.37 -3.53
C ALA A 260 -26.79 -39.95 -2.89
N PHE A 261 -26.28 -40.72 -1.91
CA PHE A 261 -24.97 -40.45 -1.30
C PHE A 261 -23.82 -40.61 -2.29
N LEU A 262 -23.82 -41.68 -3.11
CA LEU A 262 -22.81 -41.87 -4.16
C LEU A 262 -22.81 -40.74 -5.19
N THR A 263 -23.98 -40.29 -5.62
CA THR A 263 -24.11 -39.16 -6.54
C THR A 263 -23.65 -37.85 -5.89
N ALA A 264 -24.04 -37.61 -4.64
CA ALA A 264 -23.64 -36.43 -3.89
C ALA A 264 -22.11 -36.35 -3.67
N LEU A 265 -21.43 -37.50 -3.55
CA LEU A 265 -19.97 -37.55 -3.39
C LEU A 265 -19.22 -37.12 -4.64
N ALA A 266 -19.86 -37.19 -5.81
CA ALA A 266 -19.27 -36.69 -7.07
C ALA A 266 -18.99 -35.19 -7.03
N ILE A 267 -19.80 -34.39 -6.30
CA ILE A 267 -19.65 -32.94 -6.18
C ILE A 267 -18.29 -32.56 -5.57
N PRO A 268 -17.97 -32.96 -4.33
CA PRO A 268 -16.70 -32.61 -3.71
C PRO A 268 -15.49 -33.20 -4.44
N LEU A 269 -15.62 -34.39 -5.02
CA LEU A 269 -14.54 -35.03 -5.77
C LEU A 269 -14.21 -34.27 -7.07
N SER A 270 -15.21 -33.85 -7.81
CA SER A 270 -14.98 -33.07 -9.05
C SER A 270 -14.40 -31.70 -8.74
N MET A 271 -14.83 -31.04 -7.66
CA MET A 271 -14.26 -29.78 -7.18
C MET A 271 -12.80 -29.92 -6.77
N LEU A 272 -12.48 -30.96 -6.03
CA LEU A 272 -11.08 -31.27 -5.64
C LEU A 272 -10.22 -31.52 -6.87
N LEU A 273 -10.73 -32.28 -7.85
CA LEU A 273 -9.99 -32.56 -9.10
C LEU A 273 -9.76 -31.26 -9.89
N ALA A 274 -10.77 -30.40 -9.99
CA ALA A 274 -10.64 -29.11 -10.64
C ALA A 274 -9.61 -28.21 -9.92
N ALA A 275 -9.65 -28.13 -8.58
CA ALA A 275 -8.72 -27.34 -7.80
C ALA A 275 -7.27 -27.87 -7.94
N LEU A 276 -7.07 -29.19 -7.92
CA LEU A 276 -5.78 -29.81 -8.17
C LEU A 276 -5.26 -29.53 -9.58
N GLY A 277 -6.12 -29.59 -10.57
CA GLY A 277 -5.78 -29.21 -11.96
C GLY A 277 -5.37 -27.76 -12.07
N MET A 278 -6.13 -26.83 -11.47
CA MET A 278 -5.81 -25.41 -11.46
C MET A 278 -4.45 -25.15 -10.80
N THR A 279 -4.19 -25.75 -9.65
CA THR A 279 -2.89 -25.58 -8.96
C THR A 279 -1.74 -26.18 -9.74
N HIS A 280 -1.94 -27.34 -10.37
CA HIS A 280 -0.89 -28.00 -11.17
C HIS A 280 -0.53 -27.22 -12.43
N TYR A 281 -1.52 -26.65 -13.11
CA TYR A 281 -1.29 -25.88 -14.34
C TYR A 281 -1.07 -24.39 -14.09
N GLY A 282 -1.03 -23.92 -12.84
CA GLY A 282 -0.81 -22.52 -12.48
C GLY A 282 -1.93 -21.59 -12.94
N ILE A 283 -3.16 -22.11 -13.09
CA ILE A 283 -4.32 -21.31 -13.49
C ILE A 283 -4.80 -20.52 -12.27
N SER A 284 -4.84 -19.21 -12.40
CA SER A 284 -5.34 -18.34 -11.33
C SER A 284 -6.85 -18.51 -11.16
N GLY A 285 -7.29 -18.80 -9.92
CA GLY A 285 -8.71 -18.78 -9.55
C GLY A 285 -9.20 -17.34 -9.49
N ASN A 286 -9.85 -16.88 -10.57
CA ASN A 286 -10.56 -15.61 -10.55
C ASN A 286 -12.05 -15.83 -10.24
N LEU A 287 -12.72 -14.75 -9.82
CA LEU A 287 -14.16 -14.77 -9.50
C LEU A 287 -15.05 -15.25 -10.63
N MET A 288 -14.69 -14.93 -11.88
CA MET A 288 -15.41 -15.40 -13.06
C MET A 288 -15.31 -16.92 -13.22
N SER A 289 -14.10 -17.49 -13.03
CA SER A 289 -13.88 -18.93 -13.12
C SER A 289 -14.61 -19.70 -12.01
N LEU A 290 -14.59 -19.16 -10.79
CA LEU A 290 -15.30 -19.74 -9.63
C LEU A 290 -16.82 -19.61 -9.77
N GLY A 291 -17.31 -18.49 -10.31
CA GLY A 291 -18.73 -18.29 -10.58
C GLY A 291 -19.30 -19.11 -11.75
N ALA A 292 -18.41 -19.56 -12.65
CA ALA A 292 -18.77 -20.42 -13.77
C ALA A 292 -18.86 -21.92 -13.41
N ILE A 293 -18.53 -22.29 -12.17
CA ILE A 293 -18.72 -23.67 -11.68
C ILE A 293 -20.22 -23.92 -11.52
N ASP A 294 -20.80 -24.55 -12.54
CA ASP A 294 -22.20 -24.95 -12.56
C ASP A 294 -22.33 -26.38 -12.00
N PHE A 295 -22.95 -26.48 -10.82
CA PHE A 295 -23.22 -27.76 -10.18
C PHE A 295 -24.16 -28.62 -11.02
N GLY A 296 -25.09 -28.04 -11.78
CA GLY A 296 -25.99 -28.76 -12.67
C GLY A 296 -25.21 -29.62 -13.65
N THR A 297 -24.34 -29.01 -14.42
CA THR A 297 -23.55 -29.73 -15.45
C THR A 297 -22.65 -30.81 -14.88
N ILE A 298 -22.05 -30.57 -13.69
CA ILE A 298 -21.15 -31.53 -13.03
C ILE A 298 -21.95 -32.77 -12.54
N ILE A 299 -23.15 -32.56 -12.03
CA ILE A 299 -23.96 -33.59 -11.40
C ILE A 299 -24.75 -34.39 -12.41
N ASP A 300 -25.23 -33.77 -13.48
CA ASP A 300 -26.10 -34.41 -14.48
C ASP A 300 -25.52 -35.73 -15.00
N GLY A 301 -24.24 -35.75 -15.34
CA GLY A 301 -23.55 -36.96 -15.76
C GLY A 301 -23.60 -38.07 -14.70
N SER A 302 -23.34 -37.72 -13.44
CA SER A 302 -23.34 -38.68 -12.31
C SER A 302 -24.75 -39.18 -11.99
N VAL A 303 -25.78 -38.31 -12.05
CA VAL A 303 -27.16 -38.64 -11.81
C VAL A 303 -27.65 -39.63 -12.88
N ILE A 304 -27.43 -39.33 -14.16
CA ILE A 304 -27.83 -40.20 -15.28
C ILE A 304 -27.23 -41.58 -15.19
N ILE A 305 -25.95 -41.68 -14.82
CA ILE A 305 -25.26 -42.98 -14.66
C ILE A 305 -25.85 -43.76 -13.51
N VAL A 306 -26.01 -43.15 -12.33
CA VAL A 306 -26.56 -43.84 -11.15
C VAL A 306 -28.03 -44.22 -11.34
N GLU A 307 -28.87 -43.34 -11.94
CA GLU A 307 -30.23 -43.67 -12.24
C GLU A 307 -30.33 -44.84 -13.25
N ASN A 308 -29.52 -44.86 -14.29
CA ASN A 308 -29.49 -45.95 -15.25
C ASN A 308 -29.03 -47.29 -14.59
N CYS A 309 -28.05 -47.21 -13.72
CA CYS A 309 -27.61 -48.37 -12.92
C CYS A 309 -28.75 -48.91 -12.05
N LEU A 310 -29.43 -48.03 -11.31
CA LEU A 310 -30.56 -48.43 -10.45
C LEU A 310 -31.71 -49.04 -11.26
N ARG A 311 -32.03 -48.46 -12.39
CA ARG A 311 -33.08 -48.98 -13.31
C ARG A 311 -32.68 -50.38 -13.80
N ARG A 312 -31.46 -50.57 -14.34
CA ARG A 312 -31.01 -51.88 -14.81
C ARG A 312 -30.94 -52.92 -13.70
N LEU A 313 -30.53 -52.55 -12.51
CA LEU A 313 -30.56 -53.46 -11.32
C LEU A 313 -31.98 -53.83 -10.94
N GLY A 314 -32.94 -52.90 -11.00
CA GLY A 314 -34.35 -53.15 -10.74
C GLY A 314 -34.96 -54.08 -11.77
N ASP A 315 -34.68 -53.89 -13.06
CA ASP A 315 -35.12 -54.74 -14.13
C ASP A 315 -34.57 -56.19 -13.99
N LYS A 316 -33.29 -56.29 -13.66
CA LYS A 316 -32.63 -57.59 -13.42
C LYS A 316 -33.16 -58.32 -12.20
N GLN A 317 -33.50 -57.61 -11.12
CA GLN A 317 -34.15 -58.18 -9.94
C GLN A 317 -35.57 -58.69 -10.26
N ARG A 318 -36.31 -58.00 -11.13
CA ARG A 318 -37.62 -58.46 -11.58
C ARG A 318 -37.54 -59.73 -12.44
N GLU A 319 -36.54 -59.76 -13.36
CA GLU A 319 -36.29 -60.97 -14.17
C GLU A 319 -35.90 -62.17 -13.36
N LEU A 320 -35.12 -62.03 -12.33
CA LEU A 320 -34.59 -63.09 -11.50
C LEU A 320 -35.48 -63.46 -10.31
N GLY A 321 -36.53 -62.68 -10.04
CA GLY A 321 -37.42 -62.90 -8.92
C GLY A 321 -36.78 -62.87 -7.52
N ARG A 322 -35.55 -62.32 -7.41
CA ARG A 322 -34.80 -62.22 -6.16
C ARG A 322 -34.03 -60.91 -6.07
N VAL A 323 -33.78 -60.46 -4.86
CA VAL A 323 -32.86 -59.34 -4.58
C VAL A 323 -31.44 -59.76 -4.94
N LEU A 324 -30.76 -58.96 -5.75
CA LEU A 324 -29.34 -59.15 -6.09
C LEU A 324 -28.51 -58.85 -4.85
N THR A 325 -27.76 -59.83 -4.36
CA THR A 325 -26.74 -59.69 -3.31
C THR A 325 -25.34 -59.57 -3.97
N THR A 326 -24.42 -58.98 -3.28
CA THR A 326 -23.02 -58.75 -3.71
C THR A 326 -22.18 -60.02 -3.59
N GLU A 327 -22.63 -61.16 -4.00
CA GLU A 327 -21.81 -62.36 -4.22
C GLU A 327 -21.52 -62.55 -5.71
#